data_b98d8ae4b9321fc70bd381c4bcc26401
#
_entry.id   b98d8ae4b9321fc70bd381c4bcc26401
#
_cell.length_a   1.000
_cell.length_b   1.000
_cell.length_c   1.000
_cell.angle_alpha   90.00
_cell.angle_beta   90.00
_cell.angle_gamma   90.00
#
_symmetry.space_group_name_H-M   'P 1'
#
loop_
_entity.id
_entity.type
_entity.pdbx_description
1 polymer ?
#
loop_
_entity_poly.entity_id
_entity_poly.type
_entity_poly.pdbx_seq_one_letter_code
_entity_poly.pdbx_strand_id
1 'polypeptide(L)'
;FKKAGNRVEIMKAQYSKVEANVDKIAQNLENHQITLLKDVAMFDQMYELNLKYYKELTMYILAGKKRLAEVRATEVEELRKKAEQTGLAEDAQAYNDLVSLCDRFEKKLHDLELTRMVSIQMGPQTRLLQNNDTQMIEKIQSSLVNTIPLWKSQMVLALGLEHSRQATAAQNAVTEMTNQLLKKNADTLKMGTIATAKEAERSIVDIETLQHTNQQLISTLDEVA
;
A
#
# COMPACT_ATOMS: atom_id res chain seq x y z
N PHE A 1 -20.34 20.79 -54.71
CA PHE A 1 -19.07 21.21 -54.11
C PHE A 1 -19.20 21.70 -52.64
N LYS A 2 -20.27 22.42 -52.27
CA LYS A 2 -20.49 22.86 -50.88
C LYS A 2 -20.69 21.72 -49.85
N LYS A 3 -21.26 20.59 -50.24
CA LYS A 3 -21.46 19.45 -49.35
C LYS A 3 -20.18 18.64 -49.05
N ALA A 4 -19.20 18.65 -49.93
CA ALA A 4 -17.91 17.97 -49.70
C ALA A 4 -16.98 18.77 -48.80
N GLY A 5 -16.95 20.11 -48.91
CA GLY A 5 -16.18 20.97 -48.00
C GLY A 5 -16.60 20.88 -46.54
N ASN A 6 -17.92 20.78 -46.30
CA ASN A 6 -18.46 20.67 -44.94
C ASN A 6 -18.12 19.33 -44.26
N ARG A 7 -17.95 18.24 -45.04
CA ARG A 7 -17.54 16.92 -44.51
C ARG A 7 -16.04 16.90 -44.07
N VAL A 8 -15.18 17.56 -44.86
CA VAL A 8 -13.75 17.65 -44.54
C VAL A 8 -13.52 18.48 -43.26
N GLU A 9 -14.27 19.57 -43.10
CA GLU A 9 -14.20 20.40 -41.87
C GLU A 9 -14.72 19.66 -40.63
N ILE A 10 -15.82 18.92 -40.77
CA ILE A 10 -16.35 18.09 -39.67
C ILE A 10 -15.36 16.98 -39.30
N MET A 11 -14.73 16.33 -40.28
CA MET A 11 -13.70 15.33 -40.03
C MET A 11 -12.45 15.93 -39.36
N LYS A 12 -11.98 17.08 -39.79
CA LYS A 12 -10.87 17.79 -39.14
C LYS A 12 -11.21 18.16 -37.69
N ALA A 13 -12.41 18.65 -37.42
CA ALA A 13 -12.84 19.00 -36.09
C ALA A 13 -12.97 17.76 -35.19
N GLN A 14 -13.46 16.64 -35.69
CA GLN A 14 -13.51 15.37 -34.96
C GLN A 14 -12.11 14.82 -34.68
N TYR A 15 -11.20 14.87 -35.67
CA TYR A 15 -9.81 14.47 -35.50
C TYR A 15 -9.11 15.29 -34.42
N SER A 16 -9.20 16.62 -34.50
CA SER A 16 -8.61 17.51 -33.49
C SER A 16 -9.13 17.22 -32.07
N LYS A 17 -10.43 16.86 -31.95
CA LYS A 17 -11.03 16.48 -30.67
C LYS A 17 -10.48 15.14 -30.15
N VAL A 18 -10.31 14.16 -31.04
CA VAL A 18 -9.74 12.84 -30.66
C VAL A 18 -8.26 12.97 -30.31
N GLU A 19 -7.49 13.72 -31.09
CA GLU A 19 -6.08 14.01 -30.81
C GLU A 19 -5.90 14.68 -29.44
N ALA A 20 -6.70 15.71 -29.14
CA ALA A 20 -6.70 16.38 -27.84
C ALA A 20 -7.06 15.42 -26.68
N ASN A 21 -7.97 14.46 -26.91
CA ASN A 21 -8.30 13.44 -25.91
C ASN A 21 -7.14 12.46 -25.70
N VAL A 22 -6.47 12.02 -26.77
CA VAL A 22 -5.28 11.14 -26.67
C VAL A 22 -4.13 11.84 -25.96
N ASP A 23 -3.88 13.12 -26.24
CA ASP A 23 -2.86 13.91 -25.56
C ASP A 23 -3.19 14.08 -24.07
N LYS A 24 -4.45 14.29 -23.72
CA LYS A 24 -4.91 14.36 -22.34
C LYS A 24 -4.73 13.02 -21.61
N ILE A 25 -4.98 11.90 -22.28
CA ILE A 25 -4.72 10.57 -21.72
C ILE A 25 -3.22 10.38 -21.49
N ALA A 26 -2.37 10.72 -22.47
CA ALA A 26 -0.92 10.65 -22.33
C ALA A 26 -0.43 11.45 -21.12
N GLN A 27 -0.87 12.70 -21.00
CA GLN A 27 -0.52 13.57 -19.90
C GLN A 27 -0.98 13.01 -18.52
N ASN A 28 -2.18 12.43 -18.45
CA ASN A 28 -2.65 11.79 -17.24
C ASN A 28 -1.80 10.56 -16.87
N LEU A 29 -1.42 9.74 -17.85
CA LEU A 29 -0.53 8.59 -17.64
C LEU A 29 0.85 9.04 -17.15
N GLU A 30 1.44 10.09 -17.72
CA GLU A 30 2.70 10.66 -17.24
C GLU A 30 2.60 11.15 -15.78
N ASN A 31 1.51 11.83 -15.43
CA ASN A 31 1.28 12.28 -14.06
C ASN A 31 1.16 11.09 -13.08
N HIS A 32 0.45 10.03 -13.47
CA HIS A 32 0.37 8.81 -12.67
C HIS A 32 1.72 8.13 -12.53
N GLN A 33 2.51 8.05 -13.61
CA GLN A 33 3.86 7.49 -13.55
C GLN A 33 4.76 8.24 -12.56
N ILE A 34 4.72 9.58 -12.57
CA ILE A 34 5.47 10.41 -11.62
C ILE A 34 5.02 10.13 -10.17
N THR A 35 3.73 9.98 -9.94
CA THR A 35 3.19 9.68 -8.61
C THR A 35 3.66 8.32 -8.12
N LEU A 36 3.52 7.27 -8.95
CA LEU A 36 3.97 5.92 -8.63
C LEU A 36 5.48 5.82 -8.37
N LEU A 37 6.30 6.58 -9.12
CA LEU A 37 7.74 6.66 -8.85
C LEU A 37 8.04 7.24 -7.46
N LYS A 38 7.28 8.24 -7.02
CA LYS A 38 7.41 8.79 -5.66
C LYS A 38 6.96 7.78 -4.61
N ASP A 39 5.89 7.05 -4.88
CA ASP A 39 5.36 6.02 -3.98
C ASP A 39 6.37 4.88 -3.81
N VAL A 40 6.99 4.40 -4.91
CA VAL A 40 8.08 3.40 -4.86
C VAL A 40 9.25 3.87 -3.98
N ALA A 41 9.69 5.13 -4.15
CA ALA A 41 10.76 5.69 -3.32
C ALA A 41 10.35 5.84 -1.85
N MET A 42 9.11 6.22 -1.58
CA MET A 42 8.55 6.29 -0.23
C MET A 42 8.49 4.91 0.42
N PHE A 43 8.05 3.87 -0.31
CA PHE A 43 8.00 2.50 0.19
C PHE A 43 9.38 1.94 0.53
N ASP A 44 10.43 2.30 -0.20
CA ASP A 44 11.80 1.94 0.16
C ASP A 44 12.19 2.55 1.52
N GLN A 45 11.91 3.83 1.73
CA GLN A 45 12.19 4.49 3.01
C GLN A 45 11.37 3.87 4.15
N MET A 46 10.09 3.59 3.91
CA MET A 46 9.22 2.94 4.90
C MET A 46 9.72 1.54 5.27
N TYR A 47 10.19 0.77 4.30
CA TYR A 47 10.76 -0.56 4.55
C TYR A 47 12.00 -0.49 5.45
N GLU A 48 12.93 0.40 5.16
CA GLU A 48 14.14 0.59 5.96
C GLU A 48 13.84 1.08 7.38
N LEU A 49 12.94 2.04 7.52
CA LEU A 49 12.48 2.53 8.83
C LEU A 49 11.79 1.43 9.63
N ASN A 50 10.93 0.64 8.98
CA ASN A 50 10.24 -0.48 9.62
C ASN A 50 11.23 -1.55 10.11
N LEU A 51 12.25 -1.86 9.31
CA LEU A 51 13.31 -2.82 9.70
C LEU A 51 14.09 -2.33 10.93
N LYS A 52 14.43 -1.04 10.98
CA LYS A 52 15.07 -0.42 12.14
C LYS A 52 14.15 -0.49 13.37
N TYR A 53 12.90 -0.10 13.22
CA TYR A 53 11.90 -0.13 14.27
C TYR A 53 11.70 -1.55 14.84
N TYR A 54 11.60 -2.55 13.97
CA TYR A 54 11.53 -3.95 14.36
C TYR A 54 12.72 -4.40 15.23
N LYS A 55 13.93 -4.01 14.85
CA LYS A 55 15.14 -4.32 15.62
C LYS A 55 15.13 -3.66 17.00
N GLU A 56 14.76 -2.38 17.06
CA GLU A 56 14.65 -1.62 18.31
C GLU A 56 13.60 -2.23 19.24
N LEU A 57 12.37 -2.53 18.73
CA LEU A 57 11.35 -3.20 19.50
C LEU A 57 11.82 -4.55 20.07
N THR A 58 12.53 -5.33 19.26
CA THR A 58 13.09 -6.61 19.70
C THR A 58 14.05 -6.44 20.87
N MET A 59 14.94 -5.45 20.81
CA MET A 59 15.88 -5.14 21.89
C MET A 59 15.14 -4.71 23.17
N TYR A 60 14.16 -3.80 23.06
CA TYR A 60 13.37 -3.34 24.21
C TYR A 60 12.58 -4.47 24.87
N ILE A 61 11.95 -5.34 24.07
CA ILE A 61 11.21 -6.50 24.58
C ILE A 61 12.15 -7.45 25.34
N LEU A 62 13.30 -7.78 24.77
CA LEU A 62 14.28 -8.67 25.40
C LEU A 62 14.83 -8.08 26.70
N ALA A 63 15.22 -6.82 26.70
CA ALA A 63 15.70 -6.11 27.87
C ALA A 63 14.61 -6.02 28.96
N GLY A 64 13.38 -5.68 28.56
CA GLY A 64 12.26 -5.57 29.46
C GLY A 64 11.87 -6.92 30.11
N LYS A 65 11.85 -8.00 29.34
CA LYS A 65 11.60 -9.36 29.88
C LYS A 65 12.68 -9.76 30.87
N LYS A 66 13.94 -9.52 30.53
CA LYS A 66 15.05 -9.81 31.43
C LYS A 66 14.92 -9.03 32.73
N ARG A 67 14.68 -7.70 32.66
CA ARG A 67 14.51 -6.86 33.86
C ARG A 67 13.30 -7.29 34.70
N LEU A 68 12.18 -7.61 34.07
CA LEU A 68 10.98 -8.10 34.77
C LEU A 68 11.27 -9.41 35.53
N ALA A 69 11.99 -10.35 34.90
CA ALA A 69 12.38 -11.59 35.55
C ALA A 69 13.33 -11.36 36.73
N GLU A 70 14.30 -10.46 36.60
CA GLU A 70 15.21 -10.07 37.68
C GLU A 70 14.43 -9.45 38.86
N VAL A 71 13.56 -8.45 38.59
CA VAL A 71 12.78 -7.79 39.66
C VAL A 71 11.88 -8.78 40.39
N ARG A 72 11.21 -9.68 39.66
CA ARG A 72 10.36 -10.71 40.25
C ARG A 72 11.17 -11.68 41.11
N ALA A 73 12.37 -12.05 40.67
CA ALA A 73 13.22 -13.00 41.40
C ALA A 73 13.94 -12.40 42.63
N THR A 74 14.16 -11.08 42.65
CA THR A 74 14.90 -10.41 43.73
C THR A 74 14.01 -9.46 44.52
N GLU A 75 13.68 -8.30 44.00
CA GLU A 75 13.01 -7.20 44.70
C GLU A 75 11.60 -7.62 45.24
N VAL A 76 10.81 -8.34 44.43
CA VAL A 76 9.49 -8.82 44.81
C VAL A 76 9.61 -9.85 45.95
N GLU A 77 10.55 -10.78 45.87
CA GLU A 77 10.79 -11.79 46.89
C GLU A 77 11.36 -11.18 48.17
N GLU A 78 12.19 -10.17 48.09
CA GLU A 78 12.67 -9.45 49.29
C GLU A 78 11.55 -8.71 50.00
N LEU A 79 10.67 -7.98 49.25
CA LEU A 79 9.52 -7.32 49.86
C LEU A 79 8.51 -8.30 50.43
N ARG A 80 8.28 -9.45 49.77
CA ARG A 80 7.41 -10.51 50.29
C ARG A 80 7.92 -11.00 51.65
N LYS A 81 9.18 -11.38 51.73
CA LYS A 81 9.80 -11.86 52.99
C LYS A 81 9.77 -10.79 54.07
N LYS A 82 9.99 -9.53 53.74
CA LYS A 82 9.91 -8.41 54.66
C LYS A 82 8.51 -8.24 55.24
N ALA A 83 7.47 -8.26 54.36
CA ALA A 83 6.09 -8.14 54.77
C ALA A 83 5.66 -9.31 55.67
N GLU A 84 6.12 -10.53 55.39
CA GLU A 84 5.87 -11.71 56.21
C GLU A 84 6.57 -11.61 57.60
N GLN A 85 7.75 -11.05 57.67
CA GLN A 85 8.54 -10.91 58.93
C GLN A 85 8.02 -9.78 59.78
N THR A 86 7.69 -8.65 59.22
CA THR A 86 7.30 -7.45 59.99
C THR A 86 5.82 -7.42 60.34
N GLY A 87 4.95 -8.03 59.50
CA GLY A 87 3.50 -7.96 59.62
C GLY A 87 2.91 -6.55 59.50
N LEU A 88 3.73 -5.56 59.07
CA LEU A 88 3.31 -4.18 58.96
C LEU A 88 2.51 -3.95 57.68
N ALA A 89 1.44 -3.17 57.75
CA ALA A 89 0.58 -2.86 56.62
C ALA A 89 1.36 -2.08 55.50
N GLU A 90 2.34 -1.25 55.88
CA GLU A 90 3.20 -0.51 54.96
C GLU A 90 4.07 -1.44 54.09
N ASP A 91 4.66 -2.48 54.69
CA ASP A 91 5.48 -3.44 53.94
C ASP A 91 4.63 -4.32 53.03
N ALA A 92 3.43 -4.71 53.48
CA ALA A 92 2.45 -5.42 52.63
C ALA A 92 1.99 -4.55 51.43
N GLN A 93 1.78 -3.25 51.66
CA GLN A 93 1.41 -2.33 50.62
C GLN A 93 2.56 -2.17 49.60
N ALA A 94 3.79 -2.00 50.04
CA ALA A 94 4.96 -1.90 49.17
C ALA A 94 5.15 -3.13 48.27
N TYR A 95 4.92 -4.34 48.84
CA TYR A 95 4.91 -5.58 48.07
C TYR A 95 3.81 -5.58 46.97
N ASN A 96 2.57 -5.24 47.33
CA ASN A 96 1.45 -5.21 46.40
C ASN A 96 1.64 -4.17 45.29
N ASP A 97 2.19 -3.02 45.64
CA ASP A 97 2.49 -1.95 44.65
C ASP A 97 3.53 -2.42 43.65
N LEU A 98 4.61 -3.08 44.07
CA LEU A 98 5.62 -3.60 43.19
C LEU A 98 5.09 -4.73 42.29
N VAL A 99 4.29 -5.65 42.85
CA VAL A 99 3.61 -6.72 42.07
C VAL A 99 2.71 -6.09 41.00
N SER A 100 1.88 -5.11 41.37
CA SER A 100 1.01 -4.41 40.45
C SER A 100 1.79 -3.66 39.34
N LEU A 101 2.95 -3.10 39.67
CA LEU A 101 3.86 -2.48 38.71
C LEU A 101 4.41 -3.51 37.71
N CYS A 102 4.85 -4.66 38.22
CA CYS A 102 5.34 -5.78 37.40
C CYS A 102 4.27 -6.28 36.42
N ASP A 103 3.03 -6.42 36.88
CA ASP A 103 1.91 -6.89 36.04
C ASP A 103 1.54 -5.87 34.96
N ARG A 104 1.55 -4.57 35.29
CA ARG A 104 1.36 -3.51 34.27
C ARG A 104 2.50 -3.47 33.26
N PHE A 105 3.73 -3.69 33.72
CA PHE A 105 4.88 -3.73 32.83
C PHE A 105 4.85 -4.96 31.91
N GLU A 106 4.44 -6.12 32.42
CA GLU A 106 4.24 -7.33 31.61
C GLU A 106 3.19 -7.14 30.51
N LYS A 107 2.05 -6.52 30.85
CA LYS A 107 1.05 -6.13 29.82
C LYS A 107 1.64 -5.21 28.78
N LYS A 108 2.44 -4.23 29.18
CA LYS A 108 3.13 -3.34 28.25
C LYS A 108 4.11 -4.08 27.33
N LEU A 109 4.84 -5.06 27.86
CA LEU A 109 5.73 -5.90 27.05
C LEU A 109 4.93 -6.73 26.04
N HIS A 110 3.78 -7.24 26.43
CA HIS A 110 2.88 -7.94 25.52
C HIS A 110 2.38 -7.03 24.38
N ASP A 111 1.97 -5.79 24.68
CA ASP A 111 1.59 -4.81 23.66
C ASP A 111 2.74 -4.53 22.67
N LEU A 112 3.98 -4.45 23.19
CA LEU A 112 5.16 -4.28 22.32
C LEU A 112 5.42 -5.52 21.44
N GLU A 113 5.15 -6.71 21.92
CA GLU A 113 5.24 -7.95 21.12
C GLU A 113 4.23 -7.95 19.98
N LEU A 114 2.98 -7.55 20.25
CA LEU A 114 1.96 -7.39 19.21
C LEU A 114 2.39 -6.35 18.16
N THR A 115 2.91 -5.22 18.63
CA THR A 115 3.45 -4.17 17.73
C THR A 115 4.59 -4.71 16.87
N ARG A 116 5.48 -5.52 17.44
CA ARG A 116 6.57 -6.18 16.70
C ARG A 116 6.03 -7.15 15.64
N MET A 117 4.96 -7.90 15.93
CA MET A 117 4.31 -8.78 14.94
C MET A 117 3.73 -7.99 13.78
N VAL A 118 3.08 -6.86 14.04
CA VAL A 118 2.62 -5.94 12.99
C VAL A 118 3.79 -5.46 12.14
N SER A 119 4.90 -5.07 12.77
CA SER A 119 6.11 -4.62 12.07
C SER A 119 6.69 -5.70 11.13
N ILE A 120 6.66 -6.99 11.54
CA ILE A 120 7.06 -8.10 10.65
C ILE A 120 6.16 -8.18 9.42
N GLN A 121 4.85 -8.02 9.58
CA GLN A 121 3.89 -8.11 8.48
C GLN A 121 3.99 -6.92 7.51
N MET A 122 4.35 -5.73 8.02
CA MET A 122 4.50 -4.54 7.18
C MET A 122 5.61 -4.66 6.12
N GLY A 123 6.68 -5.40 6.41
CA GLY A 123 7.78 -5.57 5.47
C GLY A 123 7.33 -6.18 4.12
N PRO A 124 6.80 -7.41 4.11
CA PRO A 124 6.27 -8.04 2.89
C PRO A 124 5.16 -7.23 2.21
N GLN A 125 4.24 -6.61 2.99
CA GLN A 125 3.16 -5.77 2.45
C GLN A 125 3.72 -4.57 1.69
N THR A 126 4.69 -3.87 2.26
CA THR A 126 5.36 -2.74 1.60
C THR A 126 6.04 -3.17 0.31
N ARG A 127 6.74 -4.31 0.30
CA ARG A 127 7.38 -4.85 -0.91
C ARG A 127 6.37 -5.28 -1.97
N LEU A 128 5.24 -5.85 -1.58
CA LEU A 128 4.17 -6.20 -2.52
C LEU A 128 3.59 -4.95 -3.21
N LEU A 129 3.29 -3.89 -2.45
CA LEU A 129 2.82 -2.62 -3.00
C LEU A 129 3.85 -2.00 -3.94
N GLN A 130 5.12 -1.97 -3.53
CA GLN A 130 6.22 -1.47 -4.34
C GLN A 130 6.36 -2.22 -5.68
N ASN A 131 6.25 -3.54 -5.65
CA ASN A 131 6.30 -4.35 -6.87
C ASN A 131 5.11 -4.07 -7.79
N ASN A 132 3.90 -3.93 -7.24
CA ASN A 132 2.72 -3.59 -8.01
C ASN A 132 2.87 -2.22 -8.68
N ASP A 133 3.37 -1.23 -7.96
CA ASP A 133 3.61 0.11 -8.50
C ASP A 133 4.68 0.10 -9.59
N THR A 134 5.76 -0.66 -9.39
CA THR A 134 6.81 -0.85 -10.40
C THR A 134 6.25 -1.47 -11.68
N GLN A 135 5.46 -2.52 -11.60
CA GLN A 135 4.80 -3.13 -12.75
C GLN A 135 3.84 -2.15 -13.46
N MET A 136 3.13 -1.32 -12.69
CA MET A 136 2.24 -0.31 -13.27
C MET A 136 3.03 0.78 -13.99
N ILE A 137 4.17 1.23 -13.44
CA ILE A 137 5.10 2.17 -14.09
C ILE A 137 5.56 1.62 -15.45
N GLU A 138 5.96 0.35 -15.50
CA GLU A 138 6.40 -0.31 -16.74
C GLU A 138 5.27 -0.37 -17.79
N LYS A 139 4.06 -0.70 -17.36
CA LYS A 139 2.86 -0.72 -18.22
C LYS A 139 2.52 0.67 -18.77
N ILE A 140 2.57 1.69 -17.91
CA ILE A 140 2.37 3.09 -18.32
C ILE A 140 3.45 3.50 -19.33
N GLN A 141 4.71 3.20 -19.04
CA GLN A 141 5.82 3.49 -19.95
C GLN A 141 5.63 2.83 -21.32
N SER A 142 5.24 1.56 -21.35
CA SER A 142 4.93 0.84 -22.59
C SER A 142 3.75 1.48 -23.33
N SER A 143 2.72 1.93 -22.63
CA SER A 143 1.58 2.61 -23.23
C SER A 143 1.98 3.95 -23.85
N LEU A 144 2.79 4.74 -23.15
CA LEU A 144 3.26 6.03 -23.63
C LEU A 144 4.17 5.90 -24.86
N VAL A 145 5.08 4.93 -24.86
CA VAL A 145 6.08 4.75 -25.92
C VAL A 145 5.52 4.02 -27.14
N ASN A 146 4.65 3.04 -26.93
CA ASN A 146 4.18 2.16 -28.02
C ASN A 146 2.72 2.42 -28.40
N THR A 147 1.82 2.44 -27.40
CA THR A 147 0.38 2.45 -27.66
C THR A 147 -0.13 3.82 -28.12
N ILE A 148 0.29 4.88 -27.46
CA ILE A 148 -0.12 6.26 -27.81
C ILE A 148 0.38 6.66 -29.19
N PRO A 149 1.66 6.46 -29.57
CA PRO A 149 2.11 6.71 -30.93
C PRO A 149 1.41 5.87 -31.99
N LEU A 150 1.14 4.59 -31.66
CA LEU A 150 0.36 3.72 -32.56
C LEU A 150 -1.05 4.29 -32.81
N TRP A 151 -1.76 4.75 -31.78
CA TRP A 151 -3.06 5.38 -31.92
C TRP A 151 -3.00 6.65 -32.78
N LYS A 152 -2.01 7.52 -32.54
CA LYS A 152 -1.77 8.71 -33.37
C LYS A 152 -1.52 8.34 -34.83
N SER A 153 -0.70 7.32 -35.07
CA SER A 153 -0.44 6.81 -36.42
C SER A 153 -1.69 6.24 -37.09
N GLN A 154 -2.51 5.48 -36.38
CA GLN A 154 -3.78 4.94 -36.89
C GLN A 154 -4.79 6.05 -37.20
N MET A 155 -4.83 7.11 -36.39
CA MET A 155 -5.66 8.29 -36.67
C MET A 155 -5.24 9.00 -37.96
N VAL A 156 -3.93 9.16 -38.21
CA VAL A 156 -3.42 9.73 -39.43
C VAL A 156 -3.78 8.87 -40.65
N LEU A 157 -3.64 7.55 -40.52
CA LEU A 157 -4.04 6.61 -41.59
C LEU A 157 -5.55 6.68 -41.88
N ALA A 158 -6.37 6.79 -40.84
CA ALA A 158 -7.83 6.92 -40.99
C ALA A 158 -8.25 8.21 -41.73
N LEU A 159 -7.49 9.30 -41.55
CA LEU A 159 -7.70 10.55 -42.29
C LEU A 159 -7.24 10.46 -43.75
N GLY A 160 -6.18 9.68 -44.04
CA GLY A 160 -5.65 9.49 -45.37
C GLY A 160 -6.48 8.57 -46.27
N LEU A 161 -7.30 7.74 -45.65
CA LEU A 161 -8.17 6.82 -46.40
C LEU A 161 -9.58 7.38 -46.41
N GLU A 162 -10.01 7.84 -47.62
CA GLU A 162 -11.36 8.41 -47.91
C GLU A 162 -12.55 7.48 -47.66
N HIS A 163 -12.32 6.33 -47.00
CA HIS A 163 -13.33 5.32 -46.68
C HIS A 163 -13.87 5.45 -45.26
N SER A 164 -15.02 6.15 -45.16
CA SER A 164 -15.73 6.42 -43.90
C SER A 164 -16.06 5.17 -43.04
N ARG A 165 -16.12 3.98 -43.65
CA ARG A 165 -16.46 2.73 -42.94
C ARG A 165 -15.36 2.15 -42.08
N GLN A 166 -14.11 2.27 -42.51
CA GLN A 166 -12.97 1.77 -41.73
C GLN A 166 -12.54 2.76 -40.62
N ALA A 167 -12.71 4.07 -40.88
CA ALA A 167 -12.45 5.10 -39.89
C ALA A 167 -13.38 4.99 -38.66
N THR A 168 -14.66 4.68 -38.87
CA THR A 168 -15.60 4.51 -37.77
C THR A 168 -15.31 3.26 -36.93
N ALA A 169 -14.88 2.17 -37.59
CA ALA A 169 -14.48 0.95 -36.87
C ALA A 169 -13.17 1.12 -36.05
N ALA A 170 -12.19 1.84 -36.60
CA ALA A 170 -10.96 2.15 -35.90
C ALA A 170 -11.21 3.11 -34.71
N GLN A 171 -12.09 4.10 -34.87
CA GLN A 171 -12.47 5.02 -33.80
C GLN A 171 -13.19 4.31 -32.65
N ASN A 172 -14.08 3.35 -32.96
CA ASN A 172 -14.74 2.53 -31.95
C ASN A 172 -13.73 1.62 -31.19
N ALA A 173 -12.78 1.02 -31.92
CA ALA A 173 -11.73 0.19 -31.30
C ALA A 173 -10.82 1.01 -30.37
N VAL A 174 -10.43 2.24 -30.78
CA VAL A 174 -9.66 3.16 -29.95
C VAL A 174 -10.45 3.57 -28.70
N THR A 175 -11.73 3.90 -28.86
CA THR A 175 -12.60 4.29 -27.74
C THR A 175 -12.80 3.13 -26.74
N GLU A 176 -13.03 1.92 -27.25
CA GLU A 176 -13.24 0.73 -26.43
C GLU A 176 -11.94 0.34 -25.66
N MET A 177 -10.80 0.39 -26.34
CA MET A 177 -9.50 0.10 -25.71
C MET A 177 -9.11 1.15 -24.67
N THR A 178 -9.42 2.44 -24.92
CA THR A 178 -9.23 3.53 -23.97
C THR A 178 -10.09 3.33 -22.71
N ASN A 179 -11.37 3.00 -22.91
CA ASN A 179 -12.29 2.73 -21.81
C ASN A 179 -11.88 1.50 -20.99
N GLN A 180 -11.38 0.44 -21.63
CA GLN A 180 -10.88 -0.75 -20.95
C GLN A 180 -9.62 -0.44 -20.13
N LEU A 181 -8.67 0.34 -20.66
CA LEU A 181 -7.45 0.76 -19.93
C LEU A 181 -7.80 1.67 -18.76
N LEU A 182 -8.66 2.67 -18.96
CA LEU A 182 -9.10 3.57 -17.89
C LEU A 182 -9.89 2.81 -16.80
N LYS A 183 -10.75 1.88 -17.21
CA LYS A 183 -11.53 1.06 -16.28
C LYS A 183 -10.62 0.12 -15.48
N LYS A 184 -9.68 -0.56 -16.14
CA LYS A 184 -8.70 -1.44 -15.48
C LYS A 184 -7.75 -0.70 -14.53
N ASN A 185 -7.32 0.51 -14.90
CA ASN A 185 -6.52 1.37 -14.04
C ASN A 185 -7.33 1.92 -12.86
N ALA A 186 -8.58 2.33 -13.07
CA ALA A 186 -9.47 2.80 -12.00
C ALA A 186 -9.82 1.68 -11.01
N ASP A 187 -10.08 0.46 -11.49
CA ASP A 187 -10.38 -0.69 -10.63
C ASP A 187 -9.17 -1.10 -9.79
N THR A 188 -7.95 -1.06 -10.36
CA THR A 188 -6.71 -1.37 -9.64
C THR A 188 -6.38 -0.33 -8.57
N LEU A 189 -6.57 0.97 -8.88
CA LEU A 189 -6.41 2.07 -7.92
C LEU A 189 -7.45 2.03 -6.80
N LYS A 190 -8.71 1.69 -7.13
CA LYS A 190 -9.78 1.59 -6.14
C LYS A 190 -9.55 0.45 -5.13
N MET A 191 -9.01 -0.68 -5.56
CA MET A 191 -8.69 -1.79 -4.66
C MET A 191 -7.54 -1.46 -3.69
N GLY A 192 -6.49 -0.74 -4.14
CA GLY A 192 -5.38 -0.33 -3.29
C GLY A 192 -5.78 0.72 -2.23
N THR A 193 -6.57 1.72 -2.61
CA THR A 193 -6.90 2.86 -1.73
C THR A 193 -7.93 2.50 -0.65
N ILE A 194 -8.90 1.61 -0.95
CA ILE A 194 -9.94 1.22 0.02
C ILE A 194 -9.39 0.26 1.08
N ALA A 195 -8.44 -0.61 0.72
CA ALA A 195 -7.79 -1.50 1.69
C ALA A 195 -6.97 -0.70 2.71
N THR A 196 -6.20 0.29 2.26
CA THR A 196 -5.32 1.11 3.11
C THR A 196 -6.09 2.07 4.04
N ALA A 197 -7.21 2.66 3.56
CA ALA A 197 -7.99 3.61 4.36
C ALA A 197 -8.80 2.96 5.49
N LYS A 198 -9.25 1.72 5.32
CA LYS A 198 -9.99 0.99 6.36
C LYS A 198 -9.11 0.48 7.50
N GLU A 199 -7.83 0.25 7.23
CA GLU A 199 -6.88 -0.29 8.22
C GLU A 199 -6.31 0.80 9.15
N ALA A 200 -6.24 2.06 8.69
CA ALA A 200 -5.70 3.18 9.47
C ALA A 200 -6.59 3.61 10.65
N GLU A 201 -7.87 3.23 10.68
CA GLU A 201 -8.82 3.63 11.74
C GLU A 201 -8.97 2.65 12.90
N ARG A 202 -8.34 1.47 12.85
CA ARG A 202 -8.43 0.48 13.95
C ARG A 202 -7.19 0.50 14.83
N SER A 203 -7.28 1.21 15.94
CA SER A 203 -6.39 1.02 17.08
C SER A 203 -6.75 -0.30 17.78
N ILE A 204 -5.73 -1.12 18.03
CA ILE A 204 -5.76 -2.45 18.69
C ILE A 204 -6.10 -3.58 17.69
N VAL A 205 -5.06 -4.15 17.13
CA VAL A 205 -5.17 -5.34 16.27
C VAL A 205 -5.42 -6.55 17.16
N ASP A 206 -6.57 -7.20 16.98
CA ASP A 206 -6.89 -8.48 17.59
C ASP A 206 -5.97 -9.58 17.02
N ILE A 207 -5.54 -10.53 17.86
CA ILE A 207 -4.63 -11.63 17.47
C ILE A 207 -5.23 -12.44 16.32
N GLU A 208 -6.53 -12.63 16.27
CA GLU A 208 -7.23 -13.31 15.18
C GLU A 208 -7.10 -12.56 13.85
N THR A 209 -7.15 -11.23 13.88
CA THR A 209 -6.93 -10.37 12.69
C THR A 209 -5.50 -10.47 12.18
N LEU A 210 -4.51 -10.53 13.08
CA LEU A 210 -3.10 -10.72 12.71
C LEU A 210 -2.85 -12.08 12.07
N GLN A 211 -3.45 -13.15 12.59
CA GLN A 211 -3.35 -14.49 12.03
C GLN A 211 -3.99 -14.56 10.64
N HIS A 212 -5.18 -13.98 10.48
CA HIS A 212 -5.89 -13.94 9.21
C HIS A 212 -5.11 -13.16 8.14
N THR A 213 -4.57 -11.99 8.51
CA THR A 213 -3.75 -11.16 7.61
C THR A 213 -2.47 -11.89 7.17
N ASN A 214 -1.83 -12.59 8.08
CA ASN A 214 -0.63 -13.37 7.79
C ASN A 214 -0.92 -14.52 6.82
N GLN A 215 -2.05 -15.19 6.98
CA GLN A 215 -2.50 -16.28 6.11
C GLN A 215 -2.87 -15.79 4.70
N GLN A 216 -3.54 -14.64 4.60
CA GLN A 216 -3.84 -13.98 3.33
C GLN A 216 -2.57 -13.51 2.61
N LEU A 217 -1.58 -13.02 3.34
CA LEU A 217 -0.30 -12.59 2.78
C LEU A 217 0.48 -13.77 2.18
N ILE A 218 0.55 -14.88 2.92
CA ILE A 218 1.20 -16.12 2.46
C ILE A 218 0.50 -16.63 1.19
N SER A 219 -0.82 -16.72 1.19
CA SER A 219 -1.61 -17.13 0.02
C SER A 219 -1.37 -16.22 -1.20
N THR A 220 -1.31 -14.90 -1.00
CA THR A 220 -1.05 -13.95 -2.08
C THR A 220 0.38 -14.07 -2.63
N LEU A 221 1.35 -14.35 -1.77
CA LEU A 221 2.74 -14.56 -2.19
C LEU A 221 2.90 -15.88 -2.95
N ASP A 222 2.18 -16.93 -2.56
CA ASP A 222 2.17 -18.23 -3.25
C ASP A 222 1.46 -18.17 -4.61
N GLU A 223 0.45 -17.30 -4.78
CA GLU A 223 -0.25 -17.09 -6.07
C GLU A 223 0.56 -16.23 -7.07
N VAL A 224 1.55 -15.48 -6.59
CA VAL A 224 2.37 -14.56 -7.41
C VAL A 224 3.76 -15.15 -7.72
N ALA A 225 4.17 -16.23 -7.02
CA ALA A 225 5.41 -16.95 -7.27
C ALA A 225 5.26 -17.99 -8.38
#